data_05e49a86cecee7fa88b488e24b21a39e
#
_entry.id   05e49a86cecee7fa88b488e24b21a39e
#
_cell.length_a   1.000
_cell.length_b   1.000
_cell.length_c   1.000
_cell.angle_alpha   90.00
_cell.angle_beta   90.00
_cell.angle_gamma   90.00
#
_symmetry.space_group_name_H-M   'P 1'
#
loop_
_entity.id
_entity.type
_entity.pdbx_description
1 polymer ?
#
loop_
_entity_poly.entity_id
_entity_poly.type
_entity_poly.pdbx_seq_one_letter_code
_entity_poly.pdbx_strand_id
1 'polypeptide(L)'
;MNLFKHTHILRTIAILLSAAMIFNACTKEEEIVPVPTISAGAAVSSKVGDVAKVTATINAPGGLKTLTILKNGQTFESKAYTGETSISYSKDYTIESLPVGSTVVFTFQATDNKDQASTVATQVITVSAVPAKQVVDVSGVLEGNISWTKDKIYKLKGFVRVGEDLKVDGTPTKTGTLTIQAGTVIIGERSSKATLIIQRGSKIIANGTVDEPIVFTSERAIGEREAGDWGGLVICGKGLNNVTTAGVKGVAELEGQYGAFHGGTDNADNSGSLKYVRVEYAGIPINPNQEVNSFTFGSVGSGTTLEYVQASYGGDDSFEWFGGAVNGKYLVAYRGIDDDFDMDNGYSGNLQYGIGLRGASIADQSGSNGFEIDNDGSGTTNTPATTATLSNFSLIGPKQDNTTAISVQFQNGMHLRRNAQVKIHNTFVTGYPNGIFMDPTGAVSTLTNAEEGKLVLNRVVLSGVKSWGTNNFGAGAGNPNGFAVRDVNTASTPVALANISGKKPSEWFAAQAGNKILEDWSVTGVSTTIFGAGRPTFTVGTSATETLTKGGVAPTGSYFTATDFVGAFKDNDWTAKWSNFSPGTTDYSK
;
A
#
# COMPACT_ATOMS: atom_id res chain seq x y z
N MET A 1 -90.95 -32.18 32.46
CA MET A 1 -92.41 -32.46 32.33
C MET A 1 -92.64 -33.17 31.04
N ASN A 2 -92.97 -34.43 31.20
CA ASN A 2 -93.77 -35.33 30.33
C ASN A 2 -93.31 -35.45 28.84
N LEU A 3 -93.04 -36.58 28.45
CA LEU A 3 -93.49 -37.99 28.47
C LEU A 3 -93.99 -38.46 27.09
N PHE A 4 -93.51 -39.66 26.79
CA PHE A 4 -94.22 -40.71 26.09
C PHE A 4 -94.47 -40.64 24.61
N LYS A 5 -94.37 -41.66 23.81
CA LYS A 5 -94.26 -43.13 23.95
C LYS A 5 -94.29 -43.70 22.53
N HIS A 6 -93.56 -44.79 22.28
CA HIS A 6 -93.97 -46.08 21.68
C HIS A 6 -94.73 -46.09 20.38
N THR A 7 -94.62 -47.06 19.54
CA THR A 7 -94.27 -48.50 19.53
C THR A 7 -94.36 -49.08 18.07
N HIS A 8 -93.62 -50.11 17.79
CA HIS A 8 -93.94 -51.36 17.09
C HIS A 8 -94.52 -51.34 15.68
N ILE A 9 -94.31 -52.28 14.75
CA ILE A 9 -94.12 -53.73 14.64
C ILE A 9 -93.82 -54.07 13.14
N LEU A 10 -92.80 -54.86 12.81
CA LEU A 10 -92.70 -56.20 12.29
C LEU A 10 -93.32 -56.62 10.92
N ARG A 11 -92.52 -57.32 10.17
CA ARG A 11 -92.74 -58.38 9.14
C ARG A 11 -93.18 -57.96 7.74
N THR A 12 -92.62 -58.47 6.66
CA THR A 12 -92.52 -59.88 6.19
C THR A 12 -91.53 -59.99 4.99
N ILE A 13 -90.89 -61.11 4.92
CA ILE A 13 -90.06 -61.74 3.90
C ILE A 13 -90.74 -61.86 2.53
N ALA A 14 -89.99 -61.58 1.41
CA ALA A 14 -90.15 -62.24 0.18
C ALA A 14 -88.80 -62.33 -0.61
N ILE A 15 -88.36 -63.52 -0.85
CA ILE A 15 -87.24 -63.98 -1.66
C ILE A 15 -87.55 -63.78 -3.13
N LEU A 16 -86.62 -63.23 -3.91
CA LEU A 16 -86.46 -63.56 -5.36
C LEU A 16 -84.99 -63.39 -5.76
N LEU A 17 -84.40 -64.55 -6.13
CA LEU A 17 -83.08 -64.62 -6.81
C LEU A 17 -83.14 -63.96 -8.18
N SER A 18 -82.12 -63.18 -8.50
CA SER A 18 -81.57 -63.22 -9.88
C SER A 18 -80.22 -62.46 -9.95
N ALA A 19 -79.27 -63.22 -10.43
CA ALA A 19 -78.08 -62.89 -11.21
C ALA A 19 -77.05 -61.90 -10.62
N ALA A 20 -75.99 -62.50 -10.14
CA ALA A 20 -74.71 -61.89 -9.92
C ALA A 20 -74.10 -61.31 -11.23
N MET A 21 -73.83 -60.00 -11.30
CA MET A 21 -72.75 -59.48 -12.11
C MET A 21 -71.73 -58.87 -11.12
N ILE A 22 -70.66 -59.59 -10.96
CA ILE A 22 -69.50 -59.11 -10.19
C ILE A 22 -68.80 -58.06 -11.07
N PHE A 23 -69.05 -56.79 -10.82
CA PHE A 23 -68.12 -55.72 -11.22
C PHE A 23 -67.00 -55.70 -10.15
N ASN A 24 -65.90 -56.36 -10.49
CA ASN A 24 -64.62 -56.08 -9.81
C ASN A 24 -64.19 -54.65 -10.20
N ALA A 25 -64.66 -53.64 -9.50
CA ALA A 25 -64.01 -52.35 -9.48
C ALA A 25 -62.68 -52.51 -8.73
N CYS A 26 -61.62 -52.75 -9.50
CA CYS A 26 -60.26 -52.62 -9.01
C CYS A 26 -60.06 -51.14 -8.67
N THR A 27 -60.40 -50.74 -7.44
CA THR A 27 -59.89 -49.51 -6.87
C THR A 27 -58.40 -49.71 -6.70
N LYS A 28 -57.61 -49.17 -7.66
CA LYS A 28 -56.18 -48.95 -7.42
C LYS A 28 -56.10 -48.12 -6.14
N GLU A 29 -55.69 -48.72 -5.04
CA GLU A 29 -55.22 -47.93 -3.90
C GLU A 29 -54.16 -46.99 -4.45
N GLU A 30 -54.41 -45.68 -4.43
CA GLU A 30 -53.36 -44.72 -4.72
C GLU A 30 -52.35 -44.89 -3.59
N GLU A 31 -51.17 -45.36 -3.96
CA GLU A 31 -50.04 -45.51 -3.07
C GLU A 31 -49.74 -44.11 -2.50
N ILE A 32 -50.04 -43.94 -1.21
CA ILE A 32 -49.78 -42.66 -0.52
C ILE A 32 -48.28 -42.49 -0.39
N VAL A 33 -47.71 -41.70 -1.32
CA VAL A 33 -46.30 -41.36 -1.29
C VAL A 33 -46.05 -40.33 -0.17
N PRO A 34 -45.17 -40.63 0.81
CA PRO A 34 -44.89 -39.71 1.90
C PRO A 34 -44.26 -38.40 1.37
N VAL A 35 -44.62 -37.27 1.99
CA VAL A 35 -44.02 -35.97 1.69
C VAL A 35 -42.50 -35.99 1.92
N PRO A 36 -41.72 -35.20 1.17
CA PRO A 36 -40.28 -35.10 1.36
C PRO A 36 -39.95 -34.64 2.77
N THR A 37 -38.87 -35.17 3.33
CA THR A 37 -38.29 -34.70 4.59
C THR A 37 -36.92 -34.09 4.32
N ILE A 38 -36.57 -33.03 5.08
CA ILE A 38 -35.31 -32.33 4.96
C ILE A 38 -34.75 -31.99 6.33
N SER A 39 -33.44 -32.14 6.49
CA SER A 39 -32.70 -31.65 7.66
C SER A 39 -31.53 -30.80 7.19
N ALA A 40 -31.38 -29.63 7.77
CA ALA A 40 -30.26 -28.75 7.51
C ALA A 40 -29.05 -29.11 8.39
N GLY A 41 -27.88 -28.67 7.98
CA GLY A 41 -26.66 -28.77 8.77
C GLY A 41 -26.77 -28.05 10.11
N ALA A 42 -25.92 -28.41 11.06
CA ALA A 42 -25.83 -27.76 12.36
C ALA A 42 -25.48 -26.27 12.22
N ALA A 43 -25.86 -25.47 13.21
CA ALA A 43 -25.40 -24.10 13.32
C ALA A 43 -23.86 -24.05 13.44
N VAL A 44 -23.25 -23.07 12.77
CA VAL A 44 -21.79 -22.88 12.70
C VAL A 44 -21.44 -21.48 13.15
N SER A 45 -20.36 -21.32 13.93
CA SER A 45 -19.71 -20.03 14.17
C SER A 45 -18.43 -19.96 13.33
N SER A 46 -18.25 -18.89 12.55
CA SER A 46 -17.12 -18.74 11.65
C SER A 46 -16.73 -17.26 11.49
N LYS A 47 -15.48 -16.99 11.20
CA LYS A 47 -14.95 -15.61 11.07
C LYS A 47 -15.23 -15.08 9.67
N VAL A 48 -15.21 -13.76 9.53
CA VAL A 48 -15.20 -13.09 8.22
C VAL A 48 -14.04 -13.64 7.37
N GLY A 49 -14.33 -13.98 6.11
CA GLY A 49 -13.38 -14.55 5.16
C GLY A 49 -13.19 -16.07 5.23
N ASP A 50 -13.59 -16.73 6.32
CA ASP A 50 -13.58 -18.19 6.39
C ASP A 50 -14.62 -18.80 5.47
N VAL A 51 -14.41 -20.06 5.08
CA VAL A 51 -15.35 -20.83 4.28
C VAL A 51 -16.14 -21.77 5.19
N ALA A 52 -17.45 -21.59 5.26
CA ALA A 52 -18.38 -22.49 5.94
C ALA A 52 -19.14 -23.36 4.93
N LYS A 53 -19.48 -24.58 5.32
CA LYS A 53 -20.30 -25.46 4.49
C LYS A 53 -21.79 -25.27 4.79
N VAL A 54 -22.55 -24.96 3.76
CA VAL A 54 -24.02 -24.91 3.76
C VAL A 54 -24.51 -26.28 3.32
N THR A 55 -25.17 -27.04 4.24
CA THR A 55 -25.48 -28.45 4.02
C THR A 55 -26.93 -28.79 4.35
N ALA A 56 -27.49 -29.74 3.62
CA ALA A 56 -28.78 -30.36 3.93
C ALA A 56 -28.83 -31.83 3.47
N THR A 57 -29.60 -32.66 4.20
CA THR A 57 -29.93 -34.02 3.80
C THR A 57 -31.42 -34.10 3.51
N ILE A 58 -31.76 -34.64 2.34
CA ILE A 58 -33.12 -34.72 1.84
C ILE A 58 -33.48 -36.19 1.59
N ASN A 59 -34.67 -36.61 2.03
CA ASN A 59 -35.29 -37.86 1.68
C ASN A 59 -36.64 -37.56 1.02
N ALA A 60 -36.81 -37.93 -0.25
CA ALA A 60 -37.97 -37.62 -1.08
C ALA A 60 -38.50 -38.93 -1.72
N PRO A 61 -39.32 -39.72 -1.02
CA PRO A 61 -39.83 -41.02 -1.54
C PRO A 61 -40.57 -40.89 -2.87
N GLY A 62 -41.19 -39.75 -3.16
CA GLY A 62 -41.85 -39.41 -4.42
C GLY A 62 -40.90 -39.00 -5.55
N GLY A 63 -39.58 -39.04 -5.32
CA GLY A 63 -38.54 -38.51 -6.20
C GLY A 63 -38.41 -37.00 -6.12
N LEU A 64 -37.20 -36.50 -5.84
CA LEU A 64 -36.92 -35.07 -5.71
C LEU A 64 -37.07 -34.38 -7.06
N LYS A 65 -37.83 -33.27 -7.11
CA LYS A 65 -38.03 -32.39 -8.27
C LYS A 65 -37.15 -31.15 -8.15
N THR A 66 -37.22 -30.45 -6.99
CA THR A 66 -36.43 -29.23 -6.76
C THR A 66 -35.98 -29.11 -5.32
N LEU A 67 -34.80 -28.54 -5.12
CA LEU A 67 -34.32 -28.01 -3.83
C LEU A 67 -34.12 -26.51 -3.95
N THR A 68 -34.88 -25.74 -3.17
CA THR A 68 -34.76 -24.28 -3.07
C THR A 68 -34.03 -23.92 -1.81
N ILE A 69 -33.03 -23.04 -1.93
CA ILE A 69 -32.21 -22.55 -0.82
C ILE A 69 -32.27 -21.03 -0.83
N LEU A 70 -32.67 -20.45 0.31
CA LEU A 70 -32.65 -19.00 0.49
C LEU A 70 -31.56 -18.63 1.47
N LYS A 71 -30.89 -17.48 1.23
CA LYS A 71 -29.99 -16.81 2.17
C LYS A 71 -30.67 -15.52 2.65
N ASN A 72 -30.94 -15.42 3.94
CA ASN A 72 -31.64 -14.28 4.53
C ASN A 72 -32.96 -13.93 3.79
N GLY A 73 -33.69 -14.97 3.37
CA GLY A 73 -34.96 -14.82 2.65
C GLY A 73 -34.84 -14.54 1.13
N GLN A 74 -33.64 -14.38 0.58
CA GLN A 74 -33.40 -14.20 -0.84
C GLN A 74 -32.88 -15.50 -1.47
N THR A 75 -33.25 -15.76 -2.73
CA THR A 75 -32.81 -16.99 -3.43
C THR A 75 -31.29 -17.04 -3.52
N PHE A 76 -30.70 -18.05 -2.86
CA PHE A 76 -29.29 -18.35 -2.94
C PHE A 76 -29.01 -19.38 -4.05
N GLU A 77 -29.86 -20.41 -4.14
CA GLU A 77 -29.80 -21.42 -5.21
C GLU A 77 -31.16 -22.11 -5.34
N SER A 78 -31.50 -22.46 -6.57
CA SER A 78 -32.61 -23.37 -6.88
C SER A 78 -32.09 -24.46 -7.83
N LYS A 79 -32.11 -25.71 -7.39
CA LYS A 79 -31.53 -26.84 -8.12
C LYS A 79 -32.60 -27.84 -8.48
N ALA A 80 -32.72 -28.14 -9.76
CA ALA A 80 -33.58 -29.22 -10.29
C ALA A 80 -32.91 -30.59 -10.15
N TYR A 81 -33.75 -31.61 -9.94
CA TYR A 81 -33.36 -33.00 -9.80
C TYR A 81 -34.21 -33.89 -10.73
N THR A 82 -33.78 -35.13 -10.93
CA THR A 82 -34.41 -36.06 -11.91
C THR A 82 -35.20 -37.18 -11.24
N GLY A 83 -35.47 -37.10 -9.96
CA GLY A 83 -36.29 -38.07 -9.21
C GLY A 83 -35.50 -38.87 -8.18
N GLU A 84 -34.34 -38.37 -7.76
CA GLU A 84 -33.54 -38.98 -6.69
C GLU A 84 -34.35 -39.04 -5.38
N THR A 85 -34.32 -40.18 -4.71
CA THR A 85 -35.10 -40.41 -3.48
C THR A 85 -34.35 -39.98 -2.23
N SER A 86 -33.02 -39.82 -2.29
CA SER A 86 -32.19 -39.33 -1.19
C SER A 86 -30.98 -38.59 -1.73
N ILE A 87 -30.70 -37.40 -1.22
CA ILE A 87 -29.52 -36.59 -1.56
C ILE A 87 -28.90 -35.95 -0.32
N SER A 88 -27.59 -35.70 -0.40
CA SER A 88 -26.86 -34.80 0.48
C SER A 88 -26.41 -33.60 -0.34
N TYR A 89 -26.86 -32.41 0.09
CA TYR A 89 -26.45 -31.15 -0.49
C TYR A 89 -25.29 -30.57 0.33
N SER A 90 -24.29 -30.01 -0.34
CA SER A 90 -23.18 -29.27 0.27
C SER A 90 -22.68 -28.19 -0.67
N LYS A 91 -22.54 -26.98 -0.18
CA LYS A 91 -21.98 -25.84 -0.91
C LYS A 91 -21.11 -25.00 0.02
N ASP A 92 -19.97 -24.56 -0.48
CA ASP A 92 -19.08 -23.65 0.23
C ASP A 92 -19.64 -22.22 0.19
N TYR A 93 -19.59 -21.55 1.34
CA TYR A 93 -20.00 -20.16 1.51
C TYR A 93 -18.90 -19.39 2.25
N THR A 94 -18.32 -18.39 1.60
CA THR A 94 -17.35 -17.47 2.23
C THR A 94 -18.10 -16.46 3.08
N ILE A 95 -17.71 -16.34 4.36
CA ILE A 95 -18.33 -15.43 5.31
C ILE A 95 -18.06 -13.98 4.88
N GLU A 96 -19.12 -13.25 4.58
CA GLU A 96 -19.07 -11.85 4.16
C GLU A 96 -18.61 -10.95 5.31
N SER A 97 -18.15 -9.73 4.99
CA SER A 97 -17.78 -8.72 5.97
C SER A 97 -19.04 -8.19 6.68
N LEU A 98 -19.40 -8.82 7.78
CA LEU A 98 -20.54 -8.51 8.64
C LEU A 98 -20.06 -8.26 10.07
N PRO A 99 -20.79 -7.47 10.90
CA PRO A 99 -20.49 -7.28 12.31
C PRO A 99 -20.44 -8.62 13.08
N VAL A 100 -19.54 -8.70 14.05
CA VAL A 100 -19.49 -9.85 14.99
C VAL A 100 -20.85 -10.02 15.68
N GLY A 101 -21.30 -11.27 15.76
CA GLY A 101 -22.62 -11.62 16.29
C GLY A 101 -23.74 -11.59 15.25
N SER A 102 -23.50 -11.06 14.04
CA SER A 102 -24.46 -11.15 12.95
C SER A 102 -24.70 -12.59 12.55
N THR A 103 -25.93 -12.90 12.10
CA THR A 103 -26.29 -14.24 11.62
C THR A 103 -26.63 -14.21 10.14
N VAL A 104 -26.15 -15.22 9.42
CA VAL A 104 -26.58 -15.54 8.06
C VAL A 104 -27.45 -16.80 8.13
N VAL A 105 -28.68 -16.69 7.67
CA VAL A 105 -29.67 -17.76 7.78
C VAL A 105 -29.90 -18.40 6.42
N PHE A 106 -29.60 -19.68 6.30
CA PHE A 106 -29.95 -20.48 5.13
C PHE A 106 -31.18 -21.31 5.42
N THR A 107 -32.22 -21.20 4.56
CA THR A 107 -33.42 -22.02 4.65
C THR A 107 -33.51 -22.90 3.42
N PHE A 108 -33.95 -24.15 3.62
CA PHE A 108 -34.02 -25.18 2.59
C PHE A 108 -35.44 -25.71 2.50
N GLN A 109 -35.94 -25.89 1.29
CA GLN A 109 -37.21 -26.55 1.02
C GLN A 109 -37.07 -27.48 -0.18
N ALA A 110 -37.49 -28.71 -0.03
CA ALA A 110 -37.53 -29.72 -1.09
C ALA A 110 -38.95 -29.88 -1.64
N THR A 111 -39.09 -30.04 -2.96
CA THR A 111 -40.35 -30.40 -3.62
C THR A 111 -40.14 -31.66 -4.43
N ASP A 112 -41.05 -32.62 -4.32
CA ASP A 112 -40.99 -33.89 -5.06
C ASP A 112 -41.74 -33.84 -6.42
N ASN A 113 -41.71 -34.95 -7.17
CA ASN A 113 -42.38 -35.09 -8.45
C ASN A 113 -43.93 -35.16 -8.35
N LYS A 114 -44.47 -35.18 -7.15
CA LYS A 114 -45.90 -35.07 -6.86
C LYS A 114 -46.30 -33.66 -6.45
N ASP A 115 -45.38 -32.68 -6.55
CA ASP A 115 -45.52 -31.29 -6.12
C ASP A 115 -45.78 -31.15 -4.61
N GLN A 116 -45.36 -32.15 -3.81
CA GLN A 116 -45.41 -32.08 -2.35
C GLN A 116 -44.16 -31.38 -1.82
N ALA A 117 -44.34 -30.39 -0.93
CA ALA A 117 -43.24 -29.65 -0.33
C ALA A 117 -42.88 -30.19 1.06
N SER A 118 -41.60 -30.28 1.37
CA SER A 118 -41.12 -30.50 2.75
C SER A 118 -41.43 -29.35 3.69
N THR A 119 -41.33 -29.57 4.99
CA THR A 119 -41.12 -28.49 5.94
C THR A 119 -39.85 -27.75 5.60
N VAL A 120 -39.75 -26.48 6.04
CA VAL A 120 -38.52 -25.68 5.88
C VAL A 120 -37.51 -26.08 6.95
N ALA A 121 -36.30 -26.42 6.55
CA ALA A 121 -35.16 -26.64 7.44
C ALA A 121 -34.24 -25.42 7.42
N THR A 122 -33.53 -25.16 8.52
CA THR A 122 -32.72 -23.94 8.68
C THR A 122 -31.33 -24.26 9.21
N GLN A 123 -30.31 -23.70 8.57
CA GLN A 123 -28.94 -23.65 9.08
C GLN A 123 -28.57 -22.19 9.35
N VAL A 124 -28.00 -21.92 10.53
CA VAL A 124 -27.56 -20.59 10.93
C VAL A 124 -26.03 -20.55 10.98
N ILE A 125 -25.44 -19.53 10.35
CA ILE A 125 -24.03 -19.22 10.46
C ILE A 125 -23.90 -17.93 11.25
N THR A 126 -23.19 -17.95 12.39
CA THR A 126 -22.94 -16.77 13.22
C THR A 126 -21.53 -16.26 12.95
N VAL A 127 -21.39 -14.96 12.70
CA VAL A 127 -20.09 -14.31 12.54
C VAL A 127 -19.39 -14.22 13.90
N SER A 128 -18.28 -14.94 14.05
CA SER A 128 -17.49 -14.94 15.29
C SER A 128 -16.39 -13.88 15.25
N ALA A 129 -15.96 -13.44 16.43
CA ALA A 129 -14.81 -12.56 16.56
C ALA A 129 -13.52 -13.25 16.07
N VAL A 130 -12.65 -12.51 15.40
CA VAL A 130 -11.25 -12.89 15.24
C VAL A 130 -10.57 -12.58 16.58
N PRO A 131 -9.94 -13.53 17.27
CA PRO A 131 -9.20 -13.25 18.49
C PRO A 131 -8.11 -12.21 18.22
N ALA A 132 -7.92 -11.27 19.13
CA ALA A 132 -6.80 -10.33 19.04
C ALA A 132 -5.48 -11.11 19.13
N LYS A 133 -4.50 -10.71 18.31
CA LYS A 133 -3.17 -11.31 18.34
C LYS A 133 -2.46 -10.97 19.65
N GLN A 134 -1.61 -11.89 20.12
CA GLN A 134 -0.74 -11.62 21.25
C GLN A 134 0.26 -10.53 20.91
N VAL A 135 0.39 -9.51 21.77
CA VAL A 135 1.44 -8.50 21.67
C VAL A 135 2.70 -9.01 22.40
N VAL A 136 3.83 -8.95 21.72
CA VAL A 136 5.15 -9.33 22.24
C VAL A 136 6.06 -8.11 22.27
N ASP A 137 6.48 -7.70 23.45
CA ASP A 137 7.42 -6.58 23.60
C ASP A 137 8.82 -6.99 23.12
N VAL A 138 9.47 -6.12 22.35
CA VAL A 138 10.81 -6.29 21.80
C VAL A 138 11.68 -5.08 22.12
N SER A 139 12.84 -5.28 22.69
CA SER A 139 13.79 -4.22 23.05
C SER A 139 15.25 -4.68 22.97
N GLY A 140 16.18 -3.74 22.93
CA GLY A 140 17.63 -4.00 23.00
C GLY A 140 18.18 -4.62 21.72
N VAL A 141 19.18 -5.52 21.87
CA VAL A 141 19.94 -6.10 20.77
C VAL A 141 19.43 -7.51 20.44
N LEU A 142 19.11 -7.72 19.18
CA LEU A 142 18.70 -9.00 18.61
C LEU A 142 19.93 -9.63 17.91
N GLU A 143 20.31 -10.83 18.32
CA GLU A 143 21.51 -11.52 17.84
C GLU A 143 21.18 -12.89 17.24
N GLY A 144 21.94 -13.34 16.26
CA GLY A 144 21.73 -14.64 15.60
C GLY A 144 20.53 -14.65 14.66
N ASN A 145 19.82 -15.76 14.57
CA ASN A 145 18.66 -15.92 13.72
C ASN A 145 17.36 -15.65 14.48
N ILE A 146 16.66 -14.59 14.13
CA ILE A 146 15.42 -14.15 14.76
C ILE A 146 14.26 -14.33 13.77
N SER A 147 13.12 -14.85 14.23
CA SER A 147 11.91 -15.00 13.42
C SER A 147 10.73 -14.33 14.08
N TRP A 148 10.04 -13.47 13.33
CA TRP A 148 8.74 -12.88 13.71
C TRP A 148 7.63 -13.46 12.82
N THR A 149 6.53 -13.88 13.46
CA THR A 149 5.44 -14.62 12.82
C THR A 149 4.14 -13.84 12.84
N LYS A 150 3.26 -14.04 11.86
CA LYS A 150 2.03 -13.25 11.66
C LYS A 150 0.93 -13.50 12.69
N ASP A 151 1.04 -14.53 13.52
CA ASP A 151 0.12 -14.84 14.61
C ASP A 151 0.28 -13.92 15.83
N LYS A 152 1.32 -13.08 15.83
CA LYS A 152 1.65 -12.11 16.89
C LYS A 152 1.78 -10.70 16.34
N ILE A 153 1.73 -9.73 17.26
CA ILE A 153 2.13 -8.33 17.03
C ILE A 153 3.40 -8.10 17.82
N TYR A 154 4.43 -7.56 17.17
CA TYR A 154 5.69 -7.22 17.83
C TYR A 154 5.72 -5.74 18.16
N LYS A 155 5.81 -5.41 19.45
CA LYS A 155 5.86 -4.03 19.94
C LYS A 155 7.29 -3.64 20.23
N LEU A 156 7.83 -2.74 19.43
CA LEU A 156 9.18 -2.19 19.60
C LEU A 156 9.21 -1.20 20.76
N LYS A 157 10.26 -1.27 21.59
CA LYS A 157 10.52 -0.34 22.71
C LYS A 157 11.94 0.17 22.66
N GLY A 158 12.11 1.48 22.54
CA GLY A 158 13.40 2.14 22.36
C GLY A 158 14.11 1.71 21.08
N PHE A 159 15.43 1.83 21.05
CA PHE A 159 16.23 1.42 19.90
C PHE A 159 16.39 -0.10 19.88
N VAL A 160 15.62 -0.79 19.03
CA VAL A 160 15.75 -2.22 18.79
C VAL A 160 16.77 -2.44 17.68
N ARG A 161 17.90 -3.06 17.99
CA ARG A 161 19.01 -3.28 17.06
C ARG A 161 19.11 -4.73 16.65
N VAL A 162 19.16 -4.99 15.35
CA VAL A 162 19.54 -6.29 14.81
C VAL A 162 21.06 -6.28 14.64
N GLY A 163 21.77 -7.04 15.47
CA GLY A 163 23.21 -6.95 15.65
C GLY A 163 23.64 -5.73 16.47
N GLU A 164 24.94 -5.54 16.62
CA GLU A 164 25.52 -4.41 17.33
C GLU A 164 26.83 -3.97 16.66
N ASP A 165 26.83 -2.73 16.16
CA ASP A 165 27.98 -2.06 15.56
C ASP A 165 27.93 -0.57 15.95
N LEU A 166 28.41 -0.28 17.15
CA LEU A 166 28.36 1.07 17.73
C LEU A 166 29.70 1.82 17.58
N LYS A 167 30.57 1.35 16.64
CA LYS A 167 31.88 1.91 16.44
C LYS A 167 32.11 2.42 15.04
N VAL A 168 32.84 3.51 14.94
CA VAL A 168 33.25 4.09 13.67
C VAL A 168 34.13 3.13 12.82
N ASP A 169 34.90 2.21 13.48
CA ASP A 169 35.81 1.28 12.79
C ASP A 169 35.07 0.19 11.96
N GLY A 170 33.75 0.07 12.10
CA GLY A 170 32.96 -0.85 11.33
C GLY A 170 33.09 -2.32 11.67
N THR A 171 33.62 -2.61 12.86
CA THR A 171 33.74 -3.99 13.39
C THR A 171 32.52 -4.29 14.25
N PRO A 172 31.51 -5.05 13.74
CA PRO A 172 30.34 -5.40 14.53
C PRO A 172 30.73 -6.32 15.69
N THR A 173 30.23 -6.03 16.89
CA THR A 173 30.41 -6.88 18.07
C THR A 173 29.41 -8.04 18.07
N LYS A 174 28.26 -7.86 17.44
CA LYS A 174 27.21 -8.86 17.24
C LYS A 174 26.60 -8.73 15.85
N THR A 175 26.15 -9.85 15.31
CA THR A 175 25.39 -9.86 14.06
C THR A 175 24.08 -10.61 14.23
N GLY A 176 23.08 -10.22 13.46
CA GLY A 176 21.76 -10.85 13.48
C GLY A 176 21.11 -10.88 12.10
N THR A 177 20.23 -11.84 11.92
CA THR A 177 19.32 -11.90 10.77
C THR A 177 17.89 -11.96 11.29
N LEU A 178 17.15 -10.89 11.07
CA LEU A 178 15.73 -10.82 11.41
C LEU A 178 14.88 -11.24 10.20
N THR A 179 14.20 -12.36 10.31
CA THR A 179 13.24 -12.83 9.30
C THR A 179 11.82 -12.53 9.77
N ILE A 180 11.05 -11.84 8.93
CA ILE A 180 9.68 -11.46 9.22
C ILE A 180 8.73 -12.14 8.22
N GLN A 181 7.80 -12.92 8.74
CA GLN A 181 6.79 -13.63 7.94
C GLN A 181 5.84 -12.65 7.26
N ALA A 182 5.39 -12.95 6.05
CA ALA A 182 4.33 -12.21 5.37
C ALA A 182 3.09 -12.05 6.27
N GLY A 183 2.46 -10.86 6.26
CA GLY A 183 1.30 -10.52 7.07
C GLY A 183 1.59 -10.19 8.55
N THR A 184 2.87 -10.13 8.95
CA THR A 184 3.26 -9.73 10.32
C THR A 184 3.03 -8.24 10.52
N VAL A 185 2.53 -7.87 11.70
CA VAL A 185 2.36 -6.49 12.15
C VAL A 185 3.37 -6.17 13.26
N ILE A 186 4.05 -5.06 13.10
CA ILE A 186 5.02 -4.51 14.05
C ILE A 186 4.52 -3.10 14.44
N ILE A 187 4.48 -2.79 15.74
CA ILE A 187 4.08 -1.49 16.25
C ILE A 187 5.21 -0.83 17.02
N GLY A 188 5.40 0.47 16.83
CA GLY A 188 6.40 1.25 17.56
C GLY A 188 5.79 1.98 18.76
N GLU A 189 6.45 1.87 19.93
CA GLU A 189 6.06 2.60 21.14
C GLU A 189 6.53 4.05 21.06
N ARG A 190 5.60 5.00 21.14
CA ARG A 190 5.90 6.44 21.03
C ARG A 190 6.78 6.94 22.17
N SER A 191 6.44 6.58 23.41
CA SER A 191 7.08 7.10 24.62
C SER A 191 8.57 6.78 24.69
N SER A 192 9.01 5.69 24.10
CA SER A 192 10.40 5.25 24.04
C SER A 192 11.12 5.61 22.74
N LYS A 193 10.46 6.35 21.83
CA LYS A 193 10.98 6.66 20.48
C LYS A 193 11.43 5.39 19.74
N ALA A 194 10.57 4.37 19.77
CA ALA A 194 10.90 3.04 19.25
C ALA A 194 11.38 3.11 17.81
N THR A 195 12.55 2.53 17.52
CA THR A 195 13.18 2.52 16.18
C THR A 195 13.75 1.14 15.92
N LEU A 196 13.52 0.56 14.73
CA LEU A 196 14.18 -0.68 14.33
C LEU A 196 15.42 -0.37 13.50
N ILE A 197 16.59 -0.80 13.97
CA ILE A 197 17.90 -0.51 13.37
C ILE A 197 18.57 -1.82 12.97
N ILE A 198 18.81 -2.00 11.68
CA ILE A 198 19.61 -3.09 11.15
C ILE A 198 21.06 -2.59 11.07
N GLN A 199 21.91 -3.10 11.93
CA GLN A 199 23.32 -2.67 12.03
C GLN A 199 24.18 -3.24 10.92
N ARG A 200 25.31 -2.59 10.59
CA ARG A 200 26.24 -3.07 9.55
C ARG A 200 26.59 -4.54 9.76
N GLY A 201 26.51 -5.33 8.69
CA GLY A 201 26.80 -6.78 8.72
C GLY A 201 25.65 -7.65 9.23
N SER A 202 24.55 -7.05 9.66
CA SER A 202 23.30 -7.75 9.99
C SER A 202 22.30 -7.66 8.84
N LYS A 203 21.17 -8.38 8.93
CA LYS A 203 20.18 -8.46 7.84
C LYS A 203 18.75 -8.41 8.34
N ILE A 204 17.90 -7.83 7.51
CA ILE A 204 16.44 -7.98 7.60
C ILE A 204 15.93 -8.73 6.36
N ILE A 205 15.12 -9.77 6.58
CA ILE A 205 14.42 -10.51 5.52
C ILE A 205 12.94 -10.30 5.75
N ALA A 206 12.38 -9.23 5.18
CA ALA A 206 10.99 -8.83 5.30
C ALA A 206 10.32 -8.97 3.94
N ASN A 207 9.98 -10.22 3.58
CA ASN A 207 9.35 -10.55 2.33
C ASN A 207 7.86 -10.83 2.55
N GLY A 208 7.04 -9.78 2.49
CA GLY A 208 5.59 -9.88 2.41
C GLY A 208 5.13 -10.42 1.05
N THR A 209 3.82 -10.44 0.86
CA THR A 209 3.19 -10.76 -0.43
C THR A 209 2.18 -9.67 -0.80
N VAL A 210 1.69 -9.71 -2.03
CA VAL A 210 0.66 -8.77 -2.49
C VAL A 210 -0.62 -8.84 -1.66
N ASP A 211 -0.96 -9.99 -1.10
CA ASP A 211 -2.15 -10.20 -0.28
C ASP A 211 -1.85 -10.17 1.24
N GLU A 212 -0.60 -10.37 1.64
CA GLU A 212 -0.14 -10.36 3.03
C GLU A 212 1.11 -9.46 3.19
N PRO A 213 1.00 -8.14 3.04
CA PRO A 213 2.12 -7.22 3.27
C PRO A 213 2.55 -7.23 4.74
N ILE A 214 3.83 -6.95 4.99
CA ILE A 214 4.36 -6.72 6.34
C ILE A 214 4.12 -5.25 6.69
N VAL A 215 3.65 -4.98 7.90
CA VAL A 215 3.27 -3.63 8.33
C VAL A 215 4.02 -3.21 9.58
N PHE A 216 4.71 -2.08 9.49
CA PHE A 216 5.26 -1.35 10.63
C PHE A 216 4.40 -0.10 10.84
N THR A 217 3.84 0.10 12.03
CA THR A 217 2.88 1.20 12.28
C THR A 217 2.94 1.70 13.72
N SER A 218 2.13 2.71 14.03
CA SER A 218 1.98 3.26 15.38
C SER A 218 1.28 2.30 16.33
N GLU A 219 1.67 2.30 17.61
CA GLU A 219 0.95 1.60 18.70
C GLU A 219 -0.42 2.22 19.03
N ARG A 220 -0.68 3.46 18.57
CA ARG A 220 -1.89 4.20 18.93
C ARG A 220 -3.13 3.59 18.29
N ALA A 221 -4.28 3.84 18.90
CA ALA A 221 -5.56 3.34 18.46
C ALA A 221 -5.97 3.89 17.08
N ILE A 222 -6.93 3.22 16.46
CA ILE A 222 -7.55 3.68 15.21
C ILE A 222 -8.10 5.11 15.42
N GLY A 223 -7.77 5.99 14.48
CA GLY A 223 -8.17 7.41 14.51
C GLY A 223 -7.30 8.32 15.38
N GLU A 224 -6.34 7.76 16.13
CA GLU A 224 -5.42 8.53 16.98
C GLU A 224 -3.97 8.57 16.47
N ARG A 225 -3.68 7.81 15.42
CA ARG A 225 -2.33 7.73 14.85
C ARG A 225 -1.93 9.03 14.19
N GLU A 226 -0.70 9.48 14.45
CA GLU A 226 -0.15 10.73 13.94
C GLU A 226 1.27 10.53 13.40
N ALA A 227 1.67 11.38 12.47
CA ALA A 227 3.04 11.44 11.97
C ALA A 227 4.05 11.61 13.13
N GLY A 228 5.15 10.88 13.10
CA GLY A 228 6.13 10.89 14.17
C GLY A 228 5.71 10.15 15.45
N ASP A 229 4.81 9.17 15.36
CA ASP A 229 4.44 8.34 16.52
C ASP A 229 5.54 7.37 16.95
N TRP A 230 6.48 7.03 16.07
CA TRP A 230 7.63 6.17 16.36
C TRP A 230 8.79 6.52 15.41
N GLY A 231 9.97 5.92 15.62
CA GLY A 231 11.15 6.25 14.83
C GLY A 231 11.00 5.89 13.36
N GLY A 232 11.16 4.63 13.02
CA GLY A 232 11.16 4.18 11.64
C GLY A 232 12.00 2.92 11.45
N LEU A 233 12.23 2.57 10.18
CA LEU A 233 13.06 1.45 9.78
C LEU A 233 14.40 1.97 9.23
N VAL A 234 15.46 1.73 9.99
CA VAL A 234 16.82 2.16 9.67
C VAL A 234 17.66 0.96 9.26
N ILE A 235 18.35 1.05 8.12
CA ILE A 235 19.24 0.00 7.62
C ILE A 235 20.62 0.61 7.37
N CYS A 236 21.64 0.07 8.08
CA CYS A 236 23.03 0.48 7.97
C CYS A 236 23.82 -0.56 7.18
N GLY A 237 24.31 -0.19 6.00
CA GLY A 237 25.14 -1.03 5.13
C GLY A 237 26.62 -0.66 5.16
N LYS A 238 27.41 -1.39 4.37
CA LYS A 238 28.86 -1.23 4.20
C LYS A 238 29.25 -0.60 2.86
N GLY A 239 28.27 0.01 2.15
CA GLY A 239 28.52 0.72 0.91
C GLY A 239 29.36 1.98 1.10
N LEU A 240 29.76 2.58 -0.03
CA LEU A 240 30.52 3.83 -0.04
C LEU A 240 29.64 5.02 0.33
N ASN A 241 30.22 5.97 1.04
CA ASN A 241 29.68 7.33 1.19
C ASN A 241 30.82 8.35 1.12
N ASN A 242 30.50 9.64 1.04
CA ASN A 242 31.49 10.72 0.93
C ASN A 242 31.77 11.49 2.23
N VAL A 243 31.29 10.96 3.37
CA VAL A 243 31.43 11.58 4.68
C VAL A 243 32.73 11.16 5.36
N THR A 244 33.20 11.98 6.29
CA THR A 244 34.33 11.65 7.19
C THR A 244 33.89 11.88 8.62
N THR A 245 33.85 10.83 9.43
CA THR A 245 33.48 10.88 10.84
C THR A 245 34.66 10.48 11.70
N ALA A 246 35.02 11.29 12.70
CA ALA A 246 36.16 11.06 13.61
C ALA A 246 37.48 10.72 12.87
N GLY A 247 37.70 11.33 11.70
CA GLY A 247 38.90 11.09 10.88
C GLY A 247 38.83 9.83 10.00
N VAL A 248 37.78 9.05 10.06
CA VAL A 248 37.54 7.86 9.20
C VAL A 248 36.72 8.27 8.00
N LYS A 249 37.31 8.23 6.81
CA LYS A 249 36.62 8.53 5.56
C LYS A 249 35.70 7.38 5.16
N GLY A 250 34.51 7.73 4.64
CA GLY A 250 33.53 6.76 4.14
C GLY A 250 32.73 6.06 5.26
N VAL A 251 32.75 6.62 6.47
CA VAL A 251 31.91 6.19 7.59
C VAL A 251 31.17 7.39 8.15
N ALA A 252 29.86 7.25 8.38
CA ALA A 252 29.03 8.25 9.02
C ALA A 252 28.21 7.65 10.16
N GLU A 253 27.82 8.47 11.11
CA GLU A 253 26.72 8.19 12.03
C GLU A 253 25.51 8.96 11.55
N LEU A 254 24.35 8.30 11.54
CA LEU A 254 23.09 8.93 11.14
C LEU A 254 22.70 10.07 12.08
N GLU A 255 21.90 10.97 11.57
CA GLU A 255 21.35 12.11 12.29
C GLU A 255 20.71 11.71 13.62
N GLY A 256 20.83 12.57 14.65
CA GLY A 256 20.39 12.23 16.00
C GLY A 256 21.39 11.43 16.84
N GLN A 257 22.47 10.92 16.26
CA GLN A 257 23.60 10.24 16.92
C GLN A 257 23.17 9.14 17.90
N TYR A 258 22.30 8.29 17.45
CA TYR A 258 21.73 7.19 18.24
C TYR A 258 22.46 5.84 18.05
N GLY A 259 23.70 5.85 17.61
CA GLY A 259 24.53 4.64 17.41
C GLY A 259 24.14 3.86 16.14
N ALA A 260 23.77 4.56 15.07
CA ALA A 260 23.51 4.00 13.76
C ALA A 260 24.64 4.38 12.79
N PHE A 261 25.80 3.72 12.95
CA PHE A 261 26.94 3.90 12.05
C PHE A 261 26.72 3.15 10.73
N HIS A 262 27.07 3.78 9.62
CA HIS A 262 26.98 3.21 8.29
C HIS A 262 28.20 3.54 7.45
N GLY A 263 28.40 2.80 6.35
CA GLY A 263 29.50 3.03 5.43
C GLY A 263 30.62 2.00 5.55
N GLY A 264 31.48 2.04 4.57
CA GLY A 264 32.58 1.11 4.36
C GLY A 264 33.10 1.20 2.92
N THR A 265 33.42 0.07 2.32
CA THR A 265 34.03 0.00 0.98
C THR A 265 33.34 -0.96 0.02
N ASP A 266 32.20 -1.52 0.40
CA ASP A 266 31.51 -2.57 -0.37
C ASP A 266 30.14 -2.10 -0.89
N ASN A 267 30.11 -1.52 -2.08
CA ASN A 267 28.86 -1.17 -2.74
C ASN A 267 27.98 -2.38 -3.15
N ALA A 268 28.49 -3.60 -3.07
CA ALA A 268 27.73 -4.82 -3.29
C ALA A 268 27.18 -5.43 -1.98
N ASP A 269 27.40 -4.78 -0.84
CA ASP A 269 26.90 -5.21 0.48
C ASP A 269 25.41 -5.59 0.42
N ASN A 270 25.06 -6.58 1.25
CA ASN A 270 23.71 -7.13 1.33
C ASN A 270 23.18 -7.08 2.76
N SER A 271 22.33 -6.12 3.03
CA SER A 271 21.61 -5.94 4.30
C SER A 271 20.27 -6.71 4.35
N GLY A 272 19.94 -7.51 3.32
CA GLY A 272 18.75 -8.35 3.28
C GLY A 272 17.75 -8.00 2.19
N SER A 273 16.45 -8.04 2.52
CA SER A 273 15.39 -7.76 1.56
C SER A 273 14.14 -7.16 2.21
N LEU A 274 13.58 -6.15 1.55
CA LEU A 274 12.27 -5.58 1.83
C LEU A 274 11.40 -5.77 0.59
N LYS A 275 10.28 -6.48 0.74
CA LYS A 275 9.31 -6.66 -0.33
C LYS A 275 7.89 -6.68 0.22
N TYR A 276 6.99 -5.88 -0.38
CA TYR A 276 5.64 -5.66 0.13
C TYR A 276 5.63 -5.28 1.62
N VAL A 277 6.36 -4.20 1.94
CA VAL A 277 6.49 -3.66 3.29
C VAL A 277 5.88 -2.26 3.36
N ARG A 278 5.11 -2.00 4.41
CA ARG A 278 4.60 -0.67 4.73
C ARG A 278 5.18 -0.17 6.04
N VAL A 279 5.61 1.10 6.05
CA VAL A 279 6.00 1.87 7.24
C VAL A 279 5.06 3.05 7.34
N GLU A 280 4.34 3.14 8.45
CA GLU A 280 3.28 4.11 8.66
C GLU A 280 3.52 4.89 9.95
N TYR A 281 3.33 6.22 9.93
CA TYR A 281 3.42 7.12 11.10
C TYR A 281 4.79 7.16 11.80
N ALA A 282 5.85 6.85 11.08
CA ALA A 282 7.22 6.96 11.56
C ALA A 282 7.72 8.43 11.57
N GLY A 283 8.99 8.68 11.84
CA GLY A 283 9.59 10.01 11.74
C GLY A 283 9.60 10.78 13.06
N ILE A 284 9.85 10.09 14.20
CA ILE A 284 9.90 10.77 15.50
C ILE A 284 11.20 11.57 15.68
N PRO A 285 11.17 12.81 16.19
CA PRO A 285 12.40 13.53 16.50
C PRO A 285 13.18 12.86 17.65
N ILE A 286 14.42 12.49 17.38
CA ILE A 286 15.36 12.01 18.40
C ILE A 286 15.86 13.18 19.25
N ASN A 287 16.29 14.24 18.58
CA ASN A 287 16.63 15.55 19.14
C ASN A 287 15.86 16.65 18.38
N PRO A 288 15.81 17.88 18.86
CA PRO A 288 15.23 18.98 18.10
C PRO A 288 15.87 19.13 16.72
N ASN A 289 15.07 19.10 15.64
CA ASN A 289 15.46 19.13 14.24
C ASN A 289 16.44 18.00 13.86
N GLN A 290 16.27 16.82 14.44
CA GLN A 290 17.01 15.59 14.14
C GLN A 290 16.04 14.42 14.25
N GLU A 291 15.35 14.15 13.21
CA GLU A 291 14.30 13.16 13.08
C GLU A 291 14.87 11.83 12.56
N VAL A 292 14.07 10.79 12.61
CA VAL A 292 14.30 9.53 11.90
C VAL A 292 13.29 9.46 10.77
N ASN A 293 13.73 9.10 9.58
CA ASN A 293 12.84 8.96 8.42
C ASN A 293 11.97 7.71 8.50
N SER A 294 10.91 7.64 7.68
CA SER A 294 10.15 6.39 7.59
C SER A 294 11.03 5.22 7.16
N PHE A 295 11.80 5.40 6.08
CA PHE A 295 12.85 4.51 5.66
C PHE A 295 14.18 5.25 5.57
N THR A 296 15.16 4.87 6.38
CA THR A 296 16.53 5.41 6.35
C THR A 296 17.50 4.36 5.83
N PHE A 297 18.22 4.64 4.74
CA PHE A 297 19.21 3.77 4.14
C PHE A 297 20.62 4.35 4.24
N GLY A 298 21.33 4.05 5.31
CA GLY A 298 22.71 4.47 5.49
C GLY A 298 23.67 3.54 4.74
N SER A 299 24.26 3.98 3.64
CA SER A 299 25.27 3.23 2.84
C SER A 299 24.86 1.79 2.49
N VAL A 300 23.60 1.55 2.21
CA VAL A 300 23.10 0.21 1.86
C VAL A 300 23.58 -0.17 0.46
N GLY A 301 24.13 -1.38 0.32
CA GLY A 301 24.71 -1.85 -0.93
C GLY A 301 23.70 -2.47 -1.89
N SER A 302 24.12 -2.61 -3.16
CA SER A 302 23.29 -3.10 -4.28
C SER A 302 22.87 -4.58 -4.18
N GLY A 303 23.48 -5.35 -3.26
CA GLY A 303 23.05 -6.72 -2.95
C GLY A 303 21.76 -6.78 -2.13
N THR A 304 21.26 -5.65 -1.60
CA THR A 304 20.01 -5.56 -0.85
C THR A 304 18.83 -5.39 -1.82
N THR A 305 17.73 -6.11 -1.56
CA THR A 305 16.49 -6.00 -2.35
C THR A 305 15.54 -4.98 -1.72
N LEU A 306 15.03 -4.04 -2.53
CA LEU A 306 14.05 -3.05 -2.13
C LEU A 306 12.95 -2.95 -3.20
N GLU A 307 11.82 -3.61 -2.96
CA GLU A 307 10.71 -3.67 -3.92
C GLU A 307 9.35 -3.58 -3.23
N TYR A 308 8.41 -2.84 -3.82
CA TYR A 308 7.05 -2.72 -3.30
C TYR A 308 7.01 -2.26 -1.84
N VAL A 309 7.54 -1.08 -1.58
CA VAL A 309 7.60 -0.49 -0.24
C VAL A 309 6.83 0.82 -0.20
N GLN A 310 6.11 1.03 0.90
CA GLN A 310 5.28 2.23 1.11
C GLN A 310 5.61 2.89 2.44
N ALA A 311 5.96 4.19 2.40
CA ALA A 311 5.95 5.09 3.54
C ALA A 311 4.63 5.87 3.56
N SER A 312 4.03 6.05 4.75
CA SER A 312 2.78 6.79 4.88
C SER A 312 2.75 7.61 6.16
N TYR A 313 2.41 8.90 6.02
CA TYR A 313 2.29 9.82 7.16
C TYR A 313 3.55 9.85 8.04
N GLY A 314 4.73 9.89 7.41
CA GLY A 314 6.00 10.12 8.10
C GLY A 314 6.05 11.51 8.72
N GLY A 315 6.71 11.65 9.88
CA GLY A 315 6.97 12.92 10.53
C GLY A 315 8.19 13.64 9.97
N ASP A 316 8.91 12.99 9.11
CA ASP A 316 10.06 13.44 8.34
C ASP A 316 10.01 12.81 6.96
N ASP A 317 11.14 12.58 6.28
CA ASP A 317 11.19 12.01 4.95
C ASP A 317 10.51 10.65 4.85
N SER A 318 9.91 10.43 3.69
CA SER A 318 9.36 9.10 3.39
C SER A 318 10.48 8.10 3.11
N PHE A 319 11.49 8.48 2.34
CA PHE A 319 12.67 7.69 2.00
C PHE A 319 13.90 8.58 1.98
N GLU A 320 14.94 8.20 2.73
CA GLU A 320 16.20 8.91 2.67
C GLU A 320 17.40 7.96 2.51
N TRP A 321 18.30 8.29 1.59
CA TRP A 321 19.53 7.54 1.26
C TRP A 321 20.78 8.35 1.55
N PHE A 322 21.53 7.93 2.56
CA PHE A 322 22.84 8.48 2.92
C PHE A 322 23.96 7.64 2.30
N GLY A 323 24.27 7.85 1.01
CA GLY A 323 25.28 7.06 0.32
C GLY A 323 24.82 5.64 -0.06
N GLY A 324 25.79 4.79 -0.43
CA GLY A 324 25.53 3.42 -0.89
C GLY A 324 25.04 3.31 -2.32
N ALA A 325 24.54 2.13 -2.67
CA ALA A 325 24.15 1.80 -4.04
C ALA A 325 22.93 0.88 -4.12
N VAL A 326 22.10 0.82 -3.08
CA VAL A 326 20.89 -0.01 -3.10
C VAL A 326 19.97 0.43 -4.22
N ASN A 327 19.43 -0.54 -4.97
CA ASN A 327 18.47 -0.29 -6.02
C ASN A 327 17.04 -0.49 -5.49
N GLY A 328 16.07 0.26 -6.03
CA GLY A 328 14.68 0.18 -5.57
C GLY A 328 13.65 0.24 -6.70
N LYS A 329 12.57 -0.55 -6.59
CA LYS A 329 11.41 -0.49 -7.49
C LYS A 329 10.11 -0.47 -6.73
N TYR A 330 9.11 0.22 -7.31
CA TYR A 330 7.73 0.27 -6.80
C TYR A 330 7.64 0.91 -5.41
N LEU A 331 8.11 2.17 -5.33
CA LEU A 331 8.19 2.96 -4.11
C LEU A 331 6.97 3.88 -3.98
N VAL A 332 6.33 3.92 -2.82
CA VAL A 332 5.18 4.78 -2.54
C VAL A 332 5.49 5.68 -1.35
N ALA A 333 5.57 6.99 -1.56
CA ALA A 333 5.60 8.03 -0.54
C ALA A 333 4.20 8.65 -0.44
N TYR A 334 3.55 8.54 0.71
CA TYR A 334 2.18 8.98 0.88
C TYR A 334 2.02 9.87 2.10
N ARG A 335 1.87 11.17 1.85
CA ARG A 335 1.53 12.19 2.86
C ARG A 335 2.53 12.27 4.02
N GLY A 336 3.84 12.12 3.73
CA GLY A 336 4.91 12.47 4.65
C GLY A 336 4.93 13.97 4.94
N ILE A 337 5.59 14.39 6.01
CA ILE A 337 5.70 15.81 6.38
C ILE A 337 6.78 16.48 5.57
N ASP A 338 8.01 15.93 5.53
CA ASP A 338 9.11 16.52 4.76
C ASP A 338 9.21 15.91 3.36
N ASP A 339 10.32 15.49 2.83
CA ASP A 339 10.49 15.12 1.45
C ASP A 339 9.92 13.73 1.12
N ASP A 340 9.51 13.52 -0.14
CA ASP A 340 9.07 12.19 -0.56
C ASP A 340 10.27 11.25 -0.75
N PHE A 341 11.37 11.77 -1.36
CA PHE A 341 12.59 11.01 -1.65
C PHE A 341 13.80 11.93 -1.52
N ASP A 342 14.61 11.74 -0.48
CA ASP A 342 15.87 12.45 -0.26
C ASP A 342 17.09 11.57 -0.56
N MET A 343 18.10 12.15 -1.18
CA MET A 343 19.33 11.46 -1.60
C MET A 343 20.56 12.30 -1.33
N ASP A 344 21.43 11.79 -0.46
CA ASP A 344 22.62 12.51 -0.03
C ASP A 344 23.86 11.61 0.04
N ASN A 345 24.99 12.22 0.39
CA ASN A 345 26.24 11.57 0.82
C ASN A 345 26.82 10.56 -0.18
N GLY A 346 26.64 10.80 -1.50
CA GLY A 346 27.22 9.94 -2.53
C GLY A 346 26.37 8.73 -2.89
N TYR A 347 25.07 8.77 -2.69
CA TYR A 347 24.16 7.71 -3.14
C TYR A 347 24.23 7.52 -4.67
N SER A 348 24.35 6.27 -5.10
CA SER A 348 24.59 5.92 -6.52
C SER A 348 23.70 4.79 -7.05
N GLY A 349 22.60 4.48 -6.36
CA GLY A 349 21.64 3.43 -6.74
C GLY A 349 20.77 3.79 -7.95
N ASN A 350 19.98 2.80 -8.39
CA ASN A 350 19.00 2.94 -9.46
C ASN A 350 17.60 2.78 -8.90
N LEU A 351 16.71 3.72 -9.17
CA LEU A 351 15.32 3.68 -8.71
C LEU A 351 14.36 3.72 -9.91
N GLN A 352 13.35 2.84 -9.89
CA GLN A 352 12.33 2.83 -10.93
C GLN A 352 10.94 2.57 -10.37
N TYR A 353 9.92 3.28 -10.89
CA TYR A 353 8.53 3.23 -10.47
C TYR A 353 8.34 3.75 -9.04
N GLY A 354 8.44 5.06 -8.88
CA GLY A 354 8.15 5.75 -7.62
C GLY A 354 6.94 6.68 -7.74
N ILE A 355 6.18 6.82 -6.66
CA ILE A 355 5.11 7.81 -6.58
C ILE A 355 5.18 8.56 -5.26
N GLY A 356 5.17 9.90 -5.31
CA GLY A 356 4.94 10.81 -4.20
C GLY A 356 3.54 11.41 -4.28
N LEU A 357 2.77 11.34 -3.19
CA LEU A 357 1.42 11.89 -3.08
C LEU A 357 1.32 12.74 -1.82
N ARG A 358 1.22 14.06 -1.99
CA ARG A 358 1.23 15.02 -0.88
C ARG A 358 -0.17 15.34 -0.35
N GLY A 359 -0.25 15.72 0.92
CA GLY A 359 -1.47 16.28 1.52
C GLY A 359 -1.36 17.81 1.63
N ALA A 360 -2.41 18.54 1.32
CA ALA A 360 -2.38 20.00 1.16
C ALA A 360 -1.85 20.78 2.38
N SER A 361 -2.10 20.29 3.59
CA SER A 361 -1.70 20.99 4.85
C SER A 361 -0.51 20.33 5.56
N ILE A 362 0.10 19.30 4.96
CA ILE A 362 1.13 18.48 5.61
C ILE A 362 2.48 18.81 4.98
N ALA A 363 3.28 19.65 5.64
CA ALA A 363 4.62 20.03 5.21
C ALA A 363 5.47 20.48 6.39
N ASP A 364 6.80 20.26 6.32
CA ASP A 364 7.75 20.65 7.33
C ASP A 364 8.19 22.12 7.20
N GLN A 365 8.69 22.66 8.31
CA GLN A 365 9.21 24.04 8.38
C GLN A 365 10.52 24.23 7.60
N SER A 366 11.28 23.18 7.36
CA SER A 366 12.52 23.19 6.55
C SER A 366 12.22 23.41 5.07
N GLY A 367 11.02 23.00 4.62
CA GLY A 367 10.53 23.14 3.25
C GLY A 367 10.43 21.80 2.53
N SER A 368 9.21 21.40 2.18
CA SER A 368 8.92 20.06 1.68
C SER A 368 8.95 19.98 0.15
N ASN A 369 9.63 18.97 -0.37
CA ASN A 369 9.81 18.71 -1.78
C ASN A 369 9.31 17.30 -2.20
N GLY A 370 9.28 17.02 -3.50
CA GLY A 370 9.11 15.66 -4.03
C GLY A 370 10.44 14.91 -4.04
N PHE A 371 11.45 15.48 -4.69
CA PHE A 371 12.85 15.10 -4.55
C PHE A 371 13.62 16.21 -3.87
N GLU A 372 14.45 15.87 -2.88
CA GLU A 372 15.58 16.67 -2.43
C GLU A 372 16.86 15.89 -2.72
N ILE A 373 17.86 16.50 -3.37
CA ILE A 373 19.06 15.78 -3.78
C ILE A 373 20.31 16.62 -3.59
N ASP A 374 21.19 16.13 -2.73
CA ASP A 374 22.46 16.74 -2.37
C ASP A 374 23.66 15.83 -2.70
N ASN A 375 24.84 16.39 -2.91
CA ASN A 375 26.07 15.60 -2.82
C ASN A 375 26.52 15.41 -1.37
N ASP A 376 26.48 16.47 -0.61
CA ASP A 376 26.69 16.57 0.82
C ASP A 376 26.19 17.92 1.32
N GLY A 377 26.01 18.09 2.61
CA GLY A 377 25.43 19.29 3.20
C GLY A 377 26.12 20.63 2.85
N SER A 378 27.30 20.61 2.23
CA SER A 378 28.04 21.79 1.77
C SER A 378 28.22 21.85 0.25
N GLY A 379 27.76 20.84 -0.50
CA GLY A 379 27.89 20.76 -1.94
C GLY A 379 29.34 20.68 -2.42
N THR A 380 30.17 19.94 -1.68
CA THR A 380 31.60 19.84 -1.97
C THR A 380 31.88 18.89 -3.15
N THR A 381 33.15 18.74 -3.50
CA THR A 381 33.63 17.76 -4.48
C THR A 381 33.97 16.40 -3.83
N ASN A 382 33.49 16.14 -2.63
CA ASN A 382 33.67 14.87 -1.95
C ASN A 382 33.17 13.69 -2.81
N THR A 383 33.88 12.59 -2.72
CA THR A 383 33.60 11.38 -3.51
C THR A 383 33.37 10.16 -2.61
N PRO A 384 32.45 9.26 -3.05
CA PRO A 384 31.68 9.25 -4.30
C PRO A 384 30.68 10.40 -4.36
N ALA A 385 30.42 10.93 -5.56
CA ALA A 385 29.36 11.91 -5.74
C ALA A 385 27.99 11.24 -5.76
N THR A 386 26.93 11.98 -5.40
CA THR A 386 25.54 11.53 -5.53
C THR A 386 25.15 11.49 -7.00
N THR A 387 25.04 10.28 -7.56
CA THR A 387 24.89 10.02 -9.00
C THR A 387 23.75 9.06 -9.32
N ALA A 388 22.76 8.93 -8.45
CA ALA A 388 21.63 8.06 -8.63
C ALA A 388 20.96 8.23 -10.02
N THR A 389 20.42 7.13 -10.55
CA THR A 389 19.61 7.16 -11.78
C THR A 389 18.17 6.79 -11.44
N LEU A 390 17.25 7.70 -11.77
CA LEU A 390 15.82 7.59 -11.46
C LEU A 390 15.01 7.51 -12.75
N SER A 391 14.00 6.66 -12.80
CA SER A 391 13.11 6.56 -13.96
C SER A 391 11.68 6.23 -13.54
N ASN A 392 10.71 6.77 -14.28
CA ASN A 392 9.29 6.46 -14.08
C ASN A 392 8.77 6.85 -12.68
N PHE A 393 9.00 8.08 -12.27
CA PHE A 393 8.39 8.67 -11.08
C PHE A 393 7.19 9.55 -11.42
N SER A 394 6.21 9.60 -10.50
CA SER A 394 5.12 10.57 -10.51
C SER A 394 5.13 11.32 -9.18
N LEU A 395 5.52 12.59 -9.20
CA LEU A 395 5.55 13.47 -8.03
C LEU A 395 4.32 14.37 -8.06
N ILE A 396 3.38 14.09 -7.19
CA ILE A 396 2.09 14.77 -7.12
C ILE A 396 2.08 15.66 -5.89
N GLY A 397 2.29 16.93 -6.11
CA GLY A 397 2.27 17.96 -5.08
C GLY A 397 0.86 18.20 -4.51
N PRO A 398 0.75 19.12 -3.54
CA PRO A 398 -0.47 19.30 -2.75
C PRO A 398 -1.60 20.02 -3.48
N LYS A 399 -1.34 20.66 -4.63
CA LYS A 399 -2.31 21.54 -5.32
C LYS A 399 -2.97 20.86 -6.50
N GLN A 400 -4.29 20.73 -6.46
CA GLN A 400 -5.10 20.37 -7.62
C GLN A 400 -5.28 21.56 -8.59
N ASP A 401 -5.41 22.77 -8.05
CA ASP A 401 -5.60 24.02 -8.79
C ASP A 401 -5.04 25.22 -7.98
N ASN A 402 -5.05 26.41 -8.56
CA ASN A 402 -4.53 27.61 -7.90
C ASN A 402 -5.40 28.11 -6.74
N THR A 403 -6.60 27.58 -6.55
CA THR A 403 -7.48 27.90 -5.43
C THR A 403 -7.30 26.96 -4.24
N THR A 404 -6.62 25.83 -4.43
CA THR A 404 -6.30 24.88 -3.36
C THR A 404 -5.38 25.54 -2.33
N ALA A 405 -5.88 25.70 -1.10
CA ALA A 405 -5.05 26.20 0.01
C ALA A 405 -4.05 25.11 0.43
N ILE A 406 -2.78 25.48 0.53
CA ILE A 406 -1.70 24.58 0.94
C ILE A 406 -0.85 25.20 2.03
N SER A 407 -0.04 24.37 2.72
CA SER A 407 1.01 24.89 3.60
C SER A 407 1.99 25.75 2.81
N VAL A 408 2.43 26.86 3.40
CA VAL A 408 3.45 27.76 2.84
C VAL A 408 4.84 27.12 2.75
N GLN A 409 5.02 25.99 3.42
CA GLN A 409 6.29 25.27 3.49
C GLN A 409 6.55 24.38 2.26
N PHE A 410 5.55 24.12 1.45
CA PHE A 410 5.79 23.39 0.19
C PHE A 410 6.64 24.22 -0.77
N GLN A 411 7.67 23.58 -1.34
CA GLN A 411 8.63 24.26 -2.20
C GLN A 411 8.64 23.72 -3.64
N ASN A 412 9.30 22.59 -3.91
CA ASN A 412 9.59 22.15 -5.26
C ASN A 412 9.13 20.70 -5.51
N GLY A 413 8.77 20.39 -6.74
CA GLY A 413 8.67 18.99 -7.16
C GLY A 413 10.04 18.31 -7.16
N MET A 414 11.09 19.05 -7.53
CA MET A 414 12.49 18.60 -7.46
C MET A 414 13.37 19.74 -6.98
N HIS A 415 14.05 19.58 -5.87
CA HIS A 415 15.09 20.45 -5.37
C HIS A 415 16.44 19.77 -5.58
N LEU A 416 17.15 20.15 -6.65
CA LEU A 416 18.45 19.62 -7.04
C LEU A 416 19.52 20.62 -6.65
N ARG A 417 20.26 20.34 -5.58
CA ARG A 417 21.13 21.34 -4.94
C ARG A 417 22.50 20.77 -4.60
N ARG A 418 23.38 21.61 -4.14
CA ARG A 418 24.64 21.24 -3.48
C ARG A 418 25.44 20.18 -4.25
N ASN A 419 25.75 20.46 -5.53
CA ASN A 419 26.55 19.58 -6.40
C ASN A 419 25.88 18.24 -6.78
N ALA A 420 24.55 18.13 -6.76
CA ALA A 420 23.84 16.94 -7.22
C ALA A 420 24.20 16.59 -8.69
N GLN A 421 24.44 15.30 -8.99
CA GLN A 421 24.87 14.80 -10.31
C GLN A 421 23.97 13.65 -10.79
N VAL A 422 22.70 13.69 -10.46
CA VAL A 422 21.72 12.63 -10.74
C VAL A 422 21.22 12.63 -12.17
N LYS A 423 20.68 11.49 -12.60
CA LYS A 423 20.04 11.30 -13.90
C LYS A 423 18.57 10.95 -13.71
N ILE A 424 17.69 11.84 -14.14
CA ILE A 424 16.22 11.68 -13.97
C ILE A 424 15.58 11.52 -15.33
N HIS A 425 14.83 10.43 -15.50
CA HIS A 425 14.20 10.03 -16.74
C HIS A 425 12.71 9.75 -16.54
N ASN A 426 11.89 9.94 -17.58
CA ASN A 426 10.50 9.52 -17.65
C ASN A 426 9.67 9.91 -16.39
N THR A 427 9.89 11.10 -15.85
CA THR A 427 9.29 11.54 -14.59
C THR A 427 8.22 12.59 -14.82
N PHE A 428 7.07 12.43 -14.17
CA PHE A 428 5.96 13.38 -14.17
C PHE A 428 5.91 14.14 -12.86
N VAL A 429 5.78 15.47 -12.93
CA VAL A 429 5.67 16.36 -11.78
C VAL A 429 4.48 17.29 -11.95
N THR A 430 3.64 17.39 -10.94
CA THR A 430 2.52 18.34 -10.92
C THR A 430 2.18 18.78 -9.49
N GLY A 431 1.50 19.91 -9.34
CA GLY A 431 0.88 20.35 -8.09
C GLY A 431 1.79 20.95 -7.03
N TYR A 432 3.09 21.12 -7.27
CA TYR A 432 4.01 21.83 -6.38
C TYR A 432 4.04 23.34 -6.67
N PRO A 433 4.43 24.20 -5.71
CA PRO A 433 4.68 25.63 -5.97
C PRO A 433 5.69 25.89 -7.09
N ASN A 434 6.78 25.12 -7.12
CA ASN A 434 7.69 25.07 -8.27
C ASN A 434 7.82 23.63 -8.79
N GLY A 435 8.07 23.45 -10.09
CA GLY A 435 8.37 22.14 -10.65
C GLY A 435 9.79 21.71 -10.32
N ILE A 436 10.79 22.46 -10.82
CA ILE A 436 12.21 22.15 -10.60
C ILE A 436 12.96 23.39 -10.14
N PHE A 437 13.81 23.24 -9.13
CA PHE A 437 14.84 24.17 -8.75
C PHE A 437 16.21 23.51 -8.82
N MET A 438 17.03 23.91 -9.77
CA MET A 438 18.46 23.61 -9.82
C MET A 438 19.18 24.67 -9.01
N ASP A 439 19.41 24.41 -7.74
CA ASP A 439 19.94 25.36 -6.79
C ASP A 439 21.46 25.51 -6.98
N PRO A 440 21.96 26.74 -7.22
CA PRO A 440 23.39 26.98 -7.38
C PRO A 440 24.16 27.02 -6.05
N THR A 441 23.49 26.95 -4.90
CA THR A 441 24.14 27.06 -3.59
C THR A 441 25.05 25.86 -3.30
N GLY A 442 26.11 26.12 -2.52
CA GLY A 442 27.13 25.13 -2.20
C GLY A 442 28.48 25.45 -2.84
N ALA A 443 29.49 24.62 -2.56
CA ALA A 443 30.85 24.82 -3.09
C ALA A 443 30.93 24.62 -4.62
N VAL A 444 30.04 23.75 -5.16
CA VAL A 444 29.89 23.54 -6.60
C VAL A 444 28.43 23.75 -6.98
N SER A 445 28.20 24.61 -7.98
CA SER A 445 26.84 24.88 -8.48
C SER A 445 26.26 23.68 -9.22
N THR A 446 25.04 23.30 -8.90
CA THR A 446 24.29 22.26 -9.63
C THR A 446 24.04 22.63 -11.10
N LEU A 447 23.99 23.95 -11.43
CA LEU A 447 23.91 24.42 -12.81
C LEU A 447 25.16 24.02 -13.63
N THR A 448 26.34 24.01 -13.01
CA THR A 448 27.59 23.54 -13.65
C THR A 448 27.50 22.06 -14.01
N ASN A 449 26.91 21.25 -13.13
CA ASN A 449 26.68 19.81 -13.39
C ASN A 449 25.72 19.58 -14.56
N ALA A 450 24.71 20.43 -14.71
CA ALA A 450 23.81 20.41 -15.87
C ALA A 450 24.55 20.77 -17.17
N GLU A 451 25.43 21.79 -17.14
CA GLU A 451 26.26 22.19 -18.29
C GLU A 451 27.25 21.11 -18.71
N GLU A 452 27.86 20.44 -17.72
CA GLU A 452 28.83 19.35 -17.93
C GLU A 452 28.16 18.00 -18.26
N GLY A 453 26.82 17.92 -18.28
CA GLY A 453 26.07 16.68 -18.54
C GLY A 453 26.16 15.64 -17.42
N LYS A 454 26.56 16.03 -16.21
CA LYS A 454 26.55 15.20 -15.00
C LYS A 454 25.14 15.14 -14.39
N LEU A 455 24.42 16.25 -14.39
CA LEU A 455 22.98 16.31 -14.10
C LEU A 455 22.21 16.13 -15.42
N VAL A 456 21.34 15.14 -15.49
CA VAL A 456 20.57 14.81 -16.70
C VAL A 456 19.08 14.79 -16.37
N LEU A 457 18.30 15.54 -17.16
CA LEU A 457 16.84 15.58 -17.10
C LEU A 457 16.27 15.25 -18.46
N ASN A 458 15.80 14.02 -18.68
CA ASN A 458 15.29 13.55 -19.95
C ASN A 458 13.87 13.01 -19.82
N ARG A 459 12.96 13.44 -20.70
CA ARG A 459 11.53 13.03 -20.68
C ARG A 459 10.88 13.31 -19.33
N VAL A 460 11.22 14.45 -18.75
CA VAL A 460 10.56 14.99 -17.57
C VAL A 460 9.39 15.85 -18.02
N VAL A 461 8.19 15.52 -17.58
CA VAL A 461 6.98 16.27 -17.88
C VAL A 461 6.58 17.05 -16.64
N LEU A 462 6.69 18.36 -16.72
CA LEU A 462 6.21 19.29 -15.70
C LEU A 462 4.83 19.77 -16.12
N SER A 463 3.88 19.74 -15.20
CA SER A 463 2.53 20.21 -15.47
C SER A 463 2.07 21.12 -14.35
N GLY A 464 1.61 22.30 -14.72
CA GLY A 464 0.84 23.17 -13.82
C GLY A 464 -0.60 22.70 -13.73
N VAL A 465 -1.44 23.54 -13.12
CA VAL A 465 -2.88 23.40 -13.16
C VAL A 465 -3.47 24.50 -14.04
N LYS A 466 -4.64 24.25 -14.56
CA LYS A 466 -5.36 25.22 -15.40
C LYS A 466 -5.43 26.58 -14.71
N SER A 467 -5.04 27.63 -15.39
CA SER A 467 -4.93 29.02 -14.94
C SER A 467 -3.61 29.47 -14.35
N TRP A 468 -2.58 28.61 -14.23
CA TRP A 468 -1.26 29.04 -13.74
C TRP A 468 -0.36 29.60 -14.83
N GLY A 469 -0.50 29.15 -16.04
CA GLY A 469 0.41 29.47 -17.13
C GLY A 469 1.71 28.66 -17.07
N THR A 470 2.40 28.57 -18.22
CA THR A 470 3.58 27.71 -18.42
C THR A 470 4.80 28.11 -17.59
N ASN A 471 4.90 29.39 -17.18
CA ASN A 471 6.05 29.92 -16.44
C ASN A 471 5.79 30.14 -14.94
N ASN A 472 4.56 29.91 -14.48
CA ASN A 472 4.15 30.12 -13.10
C ASN A 472 3.58 28.83 -12.52
N PHE A 473 4.41 27.83 -12.36
CA PHE A 473 4.03 26.54 -11.83
C PHE A 473 3.75 26.66 -10.33
N GLY A 474 2.48 26.59 -9.96
CA GLY A 474 2.11 26.54 -8.56
C GLY A 474 2.29 27.83 -7.74
N ALA A 475 2.06 29.00 -8.32
CA ALA A 475 1.98 30.24 -7.55
C ALA A 475 0.99 30.08 -6.39
N GLY A 476 1.41 30.35 -5.15
CA GLY A 476 0.60 30.20 -3.95
C GLY A 476 1.10 31.03 -2.79
N ALA A 477 0.46 30.90 -1.62
CA ALA A 477 0.94 31.54 -0.39
C ALA A 477 2.40 31.10 -0.14
N GLY A 478 3.26 32.05 0.16
CA GLY A 478 4.70 31.81 0.35
C GLY A 478 5.54 31.77 -0.93
N ASN A 479 4.92 31.54 -2.11
CA ASN A 479 5.62 31.59 -3.40
C ASN A 479 4.72 32.17 -4.49
N PRO A 480 4.47 33.49 -4.47
CA PRO A 480 3.59 34.15 -5.45
C PRO A 480 4.13 34.09 -6.89
N ASN A 481 5.42 33.76 -7.08
CA ASN A 481 6.13 33.68 -8.34
C ASN A 481 6.58 32.25 -8.63
N GLY A 482 5.73 31.25 -8.41
CA GLY A 482 6.03 29.85 -8.69
C GLY A 482 6.42 29.62 -10.16
N PHE A 483 7.34 28.69 -10.42
CA PHE A 483 7.92 28.41 -11.73
C PHE A 483 7.83 26.93 -12.07
N ALA A 484 7.63 26.62 -13.36
CA ALA A 484 7.84 25.24 -13.83
C ALA A 484 9.31 24.83 -13.62
N VAL A 485 10.24 25.68 -14.06
CA VAL A 485 11.68 25.60 -13.75
C VAL A 485 12.13 26.97 -13.29
N ARG A 486 12.80 27.07 -12.16
CA ARG A 486 13.23 28.36 -11.63
C ARG A 486 14.37 28.93 -12.41
N ASP A 487 14.20 30.19 -12.84
CA ASP A 487 15.23 31.03 -13.45
C ASP A 487 15.83 32.07 -12.51
N VAL A 488 15.34 32.06 -11.26
CA VAL A 488 15.80 32.99 -10.21
C VAL A 488 16.04 32.23 -8.90
N ASN A 489 16.91 32.77 -8.05
CA ASN A 489 17.16 32.22 -6.72
C ASN A 489 15.98 32.44 -5.75
N THR A 490 16.13 32.02 -4.48
CA THR A 490 15.13 32.14 -3.42
C THR A 490 15.24 33.42 -2.58
N ALA A 491 16.13 34.35 -2.94
CA ALA A 491 16.29 35.59 -2.18
C ALA A 491 15.02 36.44 -2.18
N SER A 492 14.84 37.24 -1.14
CA SER A 492 13.71 38.18 -1.02
C SER A 492 13.65 39.17 -2.19
N THR A 493 14.81 39.53 -2.74
CA THR A 493 14.95 40.20 -4.05
C THR A 493 15.53 39.18 -5.02
N PRO A 494 14.69 38.54 -5.86
CA PRO A 494 15.15 37.47 -6.73
C PRO A 494 16.21 37.93 -7.72
N VAL A 495 17.29 37.17 -7.81
CA VAL A 495 18.38 37.38 -8.79
C VAL A 495 18.34 36.26 -9.80
N ALA A 496 18.57 36.62 -11.08
CA ALA A 496 18.65 35.64 -12.17
C ALA A 496 19.75 34.60 -11.91
N LEU A 497 19.42 33.34 -12.15
CA LEU A 497 20.38 32.24 -12.11
C LEU A 497 21.36 32.34 -13.31
N ALA A 498 22.53 31.76 -13.14
CA ALA A 498 23.48 31.63 -14.26
C ALA A 498 22.87 30.81 -15.41
N ASN A 499 23.23 31.14 -16.62
CA ASN A 499 22.85 30.37 -17.79
C ASN A 499 23.58 29.02 -17.82
N ILE A 500 22.91 28.02 -18.37
CA ILE A 500 23.44 26.70 -18.68
C ILE A 500 23.63 26.65 -20.23
N SER A 501 24.87 26.58 -20.69
CA SER A 501 25.19 26.60 -22.12
C SER A 501 24.54 27.79 -22.89
N GLY A 502 24.55 28.97 -22.27
CA GLY A 502 24.00 30.21 -22.84
C GLY A 502 22.48 30.37 -22.73
N LYS A 503 21.74 29.41 -22.13
CA LYS A 503 20.29 29.44 -21.95
C LYS A 503 19.92 29.59 -20.47
N LYS A 504 18.80 30.24 -20.19
CA LYS A 504 18.23 30.22 -18.84
C LYS A 504 17.92 28.77 -18.43
N PRO A 505 17.86 28.41 -17.14
CA PRO A 505 17.53 27.06 -16.69
C PRO A 505 16.24 26.50 -17.30
N SER A 506 15.17 27.29 -17.41
CA SER A 506 13.91 26.86 -18.04
C SER A 506 14.05 26.59 -19.54
N GLU A 507 14.82 27.39 -20.26
CA GLU A 507 15.09 27.21 -21.69
C GLU A 507 16.00 26.00 -21.93
N TRP A 508 17.01 25.82 -21.07
CA TRP A 508 17.87 24.63 -21.09
C TRP A 508 17.04 23.36 -20.87
N PHE A 509 16.17 23.34 -19.84
CA PHE A 509 15.30 22.22 -19.59
C PHE A 509 14.41 21.88 -20.78
N ALA A 510 13.74 22.88 -21.36
CA ALA A 510 12.87 22.69 -22.53
C ALA A 510 13.61 22.18 -23.76
N ALA A 511 14.93 22.40 -23.87
CA ALA A 511 15.76 21.91 -24.95
C ALA A 511 16.23 20.46 -24.80
N GLN A 512 16.05 19.85 -23.58
CA GLN A 512 16.45 18.46 -23.37
C GLN A 512 15.46 17.49 -24.01
N ALA A 513 15.91 16.28 -24.32
CA ALA A 513 15.16 15.30 -25.09
C ALA A 513 13.86 14.88 -24.37
N GLY A 514 12.73 15.17 -24.98
CA GLY A 514 11.39 14.76 -24.53
C GLY A 514 10.88 15.46 -23.29
N ASN A 515 11.58 16.46 -22.77
CA ASN A 515 11.05 17.29 -21.68
C ASN A 515 9.88 18.15 -22.16
N LYS A 516 8.90 18.34 -21.30
CA LYS A 516 7.72 19.16 -21.58
C LYS A 516 7.34 20.02 -20.39
N ILE A 517 6.83 21.20 -20.66
CA ILE A 517 6.15 22.07 -19.70
C ILE A 517 4.72 22.24 -20.21
N LEU A 518 3.75 21.75 -19.45
CA LEU A 518 2.33 21.79 -19.78
C LEU A 518 1.62 22.74 -18.81
N GLU A 519 0.73 23.57 -19.31
CA GLU A 519 -0.02 24.52 -18.50
C GLU A 519 -1.05 23.82 -17.60
N ASP A 520 -1.71 22.80 -18.14
CA ASP A 520 -2.81 22.09 -17.49
C ASP A 520 -2.49 20.59 -17.37
N TRP A 521 -2.47 20.06 -16.16
CA TRP A 521 -2.24 18.63 -15.92
C TRP A 521 -3.39 17.75 -16.43
N SER A 522 -4.62 18.28 -16.56
CA SER A 522 -5.78 17.50 -17.02
C SER A 522 -5.60 16.96 -18.44
N VAL A 523 -4.74 17.60 -19.27
CA VAL A 523 -4.43 17.13 -20.61
C VAL A 523 -3.55 15.87 -20.63
N THR A 524 -3.01 15.45 -19.49
CA THR A 524 -2.12 14.28 -19.34
C THR A 524 -2.88 12.96 -19.24
N GLY A 525 -4.18 12.99 -18.94
CA GLY A 525 -4.99 11.79 -18.71
C GLY A 525 -4.91 11.20 -17.30
N VAL A 526 -4.25 11.89 -16.37
CA VAL A 526 -4.18 11.49 -14.96
C VAL A 526 -5.51 11.80 -14.26
N SER A 527 -5.97 10.91 -13.37
CA SER A 527 -7.23 11.08 -12.63
C SER A 527 -7.14 12.16 -11.57
N THR A 528 -8.21 12.93 -11.36
CA THR A 528 -8.33 13.93 -10.27
C THR A 528 -8.24 13.32 -8.87
N THR A 529 -8.51 12.01 -8.73
CA THR A 529 -8.46 11.29 -7.46
C THR A 529 -7.07 11.28 -6.82
N ILE A 530 -6.00 11.57 -7.58
CA ILE A 530 -4.62 11.66 -7.06
C ILE A 530 -4.42 12.78 -6.03
N PHE A 531 -5.26 13.82 -6.03
CA PHE A 531 -5.20 14.93 -5.07
C PHE A 531 -6.06 14.69 -3.82
N GLY A 532 -6.92 13.66 -3.84
CA GLY A 532 -7.82 13.33 -2.75
C GLY A 532 -7.17 12.53 -1.63
N ALA A 533 -7.91 12.32 -0.55
CA ALA A 533 -7.59 11.33 0.47
C ALA A 533 -8.12 9.95 0.06
N GLY A 534 -7.47 8.89 0.55
CA GLY A 534 -7.84 7.51 0.22
C GLY A 534 -7.13 7.01 -1.03
N ARG A 535 -7.56 5.87 -1.53
CA ARG A 535 -6.93 5.20 -2.67
C ARG A 535 -7.19 5.93 -3.98
N PRO A 536 -6.16 6.43 -4.67
CA PRO A 536 -6.29 7.06 -5.99
C PRO A 536 -6.56 6.03 -7.10
N THR A 537 -7.04 6.54 -8.25
CA THR A 537 -7.00 5.80 -9.53
C THR A 537 -5.69 6.13 -10.23
N PHE A 538 -4.82 5.14 -10.37
CA PHE A 538 -3.47 5.32 -10.90
C PHE A 538 -3.34 5.12 -12.40
N THR A 539 -4.29 4.45 -13.05
CA THR A 539 -4.25 4.27 -14.50
C THR A 539 -4.40 5.61 -15.23
N VAL A 540 -3.64 5.79 -16.29
CA VAL A 540 -3.64 7.01 -17.09
C VAL A 540 -4.59 6.86 -18.28
N GLY A 541 -5.56 7.79 -18.41
CA GLY A 541 -6.52 7.81 -19.52
C GLY A 541 -5.84 8.10 -20.86
N THR A 542 -6.31 7.48 -21.93
CA THR A 542 -5.75 7.63 -23.29
C THR A 542 -6.50 8.66 -24.14
N SER A 543 -7.60 9.20 -23.65
CA SER A 543 -8.46 10.17 -24.37
C SER A 543 -7.97 11.63 -24.29
N ALA A 544 -6.96 11.91 -23.47
CA ALA A 544 -6.42 13.25 -23.31
C ALA A 544 -5.57 13.68 -24.53
N THR A 545 -5.50 15.00 -24.76
CA THR A 545 -4.73 15.60 -25.85
C THR A 545 -3.23 15.34 -25.70
N GLU A 546 -2.71 15.48 -24.47
CA GLU A 546 -1.36 15.09 -24.06
C GLU A 546 -1.47 13.95 -23.04
N THR A 547 -0.80 12.84 -23.30
CA THR A 547 -0.84 11.67 -22.40
C THR A 547 0.57 11.25 -21.99
N LEU A 548 0.67 10.71 -20.77
CA LEU A 548 1.90 10.11 -20.26
C LEU A 548 2.12 8.67 -20.76
N THR A 549 1.17 8.08 -21.48
CA THR A 549 1.23 6.66 -21.91
C THR A 549 2.21 6.39 -23.07
N LYS A 550 2.92 7.39 -23.55
CA LYS A 550 3.91 7.29 -24.65
C LYS A 550 5.08 8.23 -24.46
N GLY A 551 6.14 7.99 -25.21
CA GLY A 551 7.35 8.84 -25.28
C GLY A 551 8.39 8.55 -24.21
N GLY A 552 8.16 7.57 -23.33
CA GLY A 552 9.17 7.08 -22.39
C GLY A 552 10.27 6.29 -23.09
N VAL A 553 11.48 6.36 -22.57
CA VAL A 553 12.63 5.53 -22.97
C VAL A 553 13.41 5.18 -21.71
N ALA A 554 13.52 3.90 -21.40
CA ALA A 554 14.29 3.46 -20.23
C ALA A 554 15.75 3.94 -20.31
N PRO A 555 16.36 4.32 -19.19
CA PRO A 555 17.79 4.54 -19.11
C PRO A 555 18.57 3.30 -19.55
N THR A 556 19.81 3.51 -19.99
CA THR A 556 20.73 2.40 -20.27
C THR A 556 21.13 1.68 -18.98
N GLY A 557 21.20 0.36 -19.03
CA GLY A 557 21.58 -0.49 -17.90
C GLY A 557 20.60 -1.64 -17.69
N SER A 558 21.09 -2.77 -17.21
CA SER A 558 20.31 -4.00 -17.03
C SER A 558 19.27 -3.94 -15.89
N TYR A 559 19.36 -2.95 -15.03
CA TYR A 559 18.44 -2.80 -13.91
C TYR A 559 17.05 -2.30 -14.36
N PHE A 560 17.00 -1.38 -15.32
CA PHE A 560 15.75 -0.75 -15.72
C PHE A 560 14.90 -1.65 -16.60
N THR A 561 13.64 -1.81 -16.24
CA THR A 561 12.63 -2.40 -17.12
C THR A 561 12.34 -1.42 -18.26
N ALA A 562 12.34 -1.91 -19.49
CA ALA A 562 12.01 -1.10 -20.65
C ALA A 562 10.59 -0.53 -20.52
N THR A 563 10.44 0.78 -20.78
CA THR A 563 9.16 1.49 -20.73
C THR A 563 9.00 2.39 -21.96
N ASP A 564 7.76 2.58 -22.40
CA ASP A 564 7.37 3.51 -23.46
C ASP A 564 6.55 4.71 -22.93
N PHE A 565 6.45 4.86 -21.60
CA PHE A 565 5.62 5.85 -20.93
C PHE A 565 6.42 6.70 -19.92
N VAL A 566 5.84 7.84 -19.54
CA VAL A 566 6.35 8.79 -18.54
C VAL A 566 5.52 8.69 -17.26
N GLY A 567 6.16 8.85 -16.11
CA GLY A 567 5.54 8.67 -14.80
C GLY A 567 5.55 7.22 -14.34
N ALA A 568 4.96 6.96 -13.18
CA ALA A 568 4.98 5.67 -12.48
C ALA A 568 3.96 4.66 -13.04
N PHE A 569 2.96 5.11 -13.82
CA PHE A 569 1.82 4.30 -14.24
C PHE A 569 1.48 4.50 -15.72
N LYS A 570 0.93 3.43 -16.31
CA LYS A 570 0.25 3.44 -17.62
C LYS A 570 -1.09 2.71 -17.46
N ASP A 571 -1.13 1.43 -17.74
CA ASP A 571 -2.35 0.61 -17.75
C ASP A 571 -2.49 -0.28 -16.50
N ASN A 572 -1.41 -0.43 -15.72
CA ASN A 572 -1.35 -1.32 -14.57
C ASN A 572 -1.17 -0.52 -13.27
N ASP A 573 -2.06 -0.76 -12.31
CA ASP A 573 -1.91 -0.30 -10.94
C ASP A 573 -1.09 -1.30 -10.12
N TRP A 574 0.23 -1.13 -10.12
CA TRP A 574 1.14 -1.97 -9.35
C TRP A 574 1.03 -1.77 -7.82
N THR A 575 0.29 -0.75 -7.37
CA THR A 575 0.02 -0.53 -5.93
C THR A 575 -1.15 -1.38 -5.42
N ALA A 576 -1.89 -2.05 -6.32
CA ALA A 576 -3.11 -2.78 -5.97
C ALA A 576 -2.87 -3.85 -4.90
N LYS A 577 -3.83 -3.95 -3.98
CA LYS A 577 -3.91 -4.91 -2.87
C LYS A 577 -2.92 -4.66 -1.73
N TRP A 578 -1.62 -4.55 -1.99
CA TRP A 578 -0.60 -4.48 -0.94
C TRP A 578 -0.48 -3.10 -0.29
N SER A 579 -0.73 -2.01 -1.01
CA SER A 579 -0.64 -0.66 -0.47
C SER A 579 -1.89 -0.23 0.29
N ASN A 580 -1.72 0.67 1.28
CA ASN A 580 -2.81 1.21 2.08
C ASN A 580 -2.81 2.75 2.07
N PHE A 581 -3.88 3.35 1.58
CA PHE A 581 -4.08 4.81 1.55
C PHE A 581 -5.04 5.32 2.64
N SER A 582 -5.43 4.44 3.57
CA SER A 582 -6.28 4.76 4.72
C SER A 582 -5.80 4.06 6.00
N PRO A 583 -4.49 4.17 6.35
CA PRO A 583 -3.93 3.45 7.49
C PRO A 583 -4.52 3.91 8.83
N GLY A 584 -5.02 5.15 8.92
CA GLY A 584 -5.65 5.69 10.12
C GLY A 584 -6.93 4.97 10.55
N THR A 585 -7.62 4.31 9.62
CA THR A 585 -8.85 3.55 9.89
C THR A 585 -8.67 2.03 9.85
N THR A 586 -7.44 1.56 9.61
CA THR A 586 -7.15 0.13 9.48
C THR A 586 -6.94 -0.53 10.85
N ASP A 587 -7.67 -1.63 11.10
CA ASP A 587 -7.51 -2.45 12.31
C ASP A 587 -6.41 -3.49 12.09
N TYR A 588 -5.29 -3.33 12.79
CA TYR A 588 -4.14 -4.24 12.76
C TYR A 588 -4.11 -5.22 13.94
N SER A 589 -5.12 -5.21 14.82
CA SER A 589 -5.14 -6.06 16.02
C SER A 589 -5.51 -7.53 15.74
N LYS A 590 -5.98 -7.81 14.53
CA LYS A 590 -6.52 -9.13 14.15
C LYS A 590 -5.68 -9.87 13.16
#